data_a07beff337e6fd8c8f821fa458c89b94
#
_entry.id   a07beff337e6fd8c8f821fa458c89b94
#
_cell.length_a   1.000
_cell.length_b   1.000
_cell.length_c   1.000
_cell.angle_alpha   90.00
_cell.angle_beta   90.00
_cell.angle_gamma   90.00
#
_symmetry.space_group_name_H-M   'P 1'
#
loop_
_entity.id
_entity.type
_entity.pdbx_description
1 polymer ?
#
loop_
_entity_poly.entity_id
_entity_poly.type
_entity_poly.pdbx_seq_one_letter_code
_entity_poly.pdbx_strand_id
1 'polypeptide(L)'
;MQNSPFIEELASVGVHPEEVDFVLCTHLHVDHVGWNTKLLDGRWVPTFPNAKYIFSRNEFELWAARYEKGETVPVPLVYEDSVLPIVEAGQAIIVEDTHQIDDGMWLEPAPGHTPGHVMLNLKSGEETALMSGDVIHHPLQLIRPEWSSRAFEDTHLSAVSRTKMLERVADTNTLLCPAHFGSPTMGHVISHATEGFRYRLIDCLLYTSDAADEGVRV
;
A
#
# COMPACT_ATOMS: atom_id res chain seq x y z
N MET A 1 0.28 -19.88 -1.94
CA MET A 1 -0.80 -18.88 -2.20
C MET A 1 -1.67 -18.81 -0.96
N GLN A 2 -1.83 -17.65 -0.35
CA GLN A 2 -2.80 -17.51 0.73
C GLN A 2 -4.18 -17.32 0.08
N ASN A 3 -5.14 -18.15 0.43
CA ASN A 3 -6.54 -17.91 0.09
C ASN A 3 -7.07 -16.83 1.04
N SER A 4 -6.90 -15.58 0.67
CA SER A 4 -7.51 -14.46 1.37
C SER A 4 -8.95 -14.29 0.87
N PRO A 5 -9.93 -14.03 1.75
CA PRO A 5 -11.32 -13.79 1.35
C PRO A 5 -11.53 -12.37 0.78
N PHE A 6 -10.49 -11.74 0.24
CA PHE A 6 -10.49 -10.34 -0.19
C PHE A 6 -11.62 -10.01 -1.18
N ILE A 7 -11.89 -10.89 -2.14
CA ILE A 7 -12.95 -10.65 -3.14
C ILE A 7 -14.34 -10.75 -2.50
N GLU A 8 -14.51 -11.69 -1.59
CA GLU A 8 -15.75 -11.85 -0.81
C GLU A 8 -15.96 -10.67 0.14
N GLU A 9 -14.89 -10.19 0.76
CA GLU A 9 -14.92 -8.99 1.62
C GLU A 9 -15.25 -7.75 0.80
N LEU A 10 -14.65 -7.58 -0.37
CA LEU A 10 -14.95 -6.50 -1.30
C LEU A 10 -16.43 -6.51 -1.72
N ALA A 11 -16.95 -7.69 -2.08
CA ALA A 11 -18.35 -7.88 -2.43
C ALA A 11 -19.29 -7.59 -1.24
N SER A 12 -18.87 -7.88 0.00
CA SER A 12 -19.67 -7.63 1.20
C SER A 12 -19.94 -6.14 1.45
N VAL A 13 -19.06 -5.26 0.96
CA VAL A 13 -19.24 -3.80 1.00
C VAL A 13 -19.86 -3.25 -0.29
N GLY A 14 -20.34 -4.12 -1.18
CA GLY A 14 -21.08 -3.76 -2.38
C GLY A 14 -20.19 -3.38 -3.59
N VAL A 15 -18.93 -3.76 -3.57
CA VAL A 15 -17.99 -3.51 -4.68
C VAL A 15 -17.63 -4.81 -5.39
N HIS A 16 -17.79 -4.86 -6.70
CA HIS A 16 -17.43 -6.02 -7.52
C HIS A 16 -16.20 -5.72 -8.40
N PRO A 17 -15.40 -6.75 -8.75
CA PRO A 17 -14.19 -6.56 -9.54
C PRO A 17 -14.39 -5.82 -10.86
N GLU A 18 -15.55 -5.96 -11.47
CA GLU A 18 -15.93 -5.32 -12.74
C GLU A 18 -16.19 -3.80 -12.60
N GLU A 19 -16.38 -3.32 -11.37
CA GLU A 19 -16.70 -1.94 -11.04
C GLU A 19 -15.46 -1.13 -10.61
N VAL A 20 -14.31 -1.78 -10.52
CA VAL A 20 -13.05 -1.13 -10.14
C VAL A 20 -12.46 -0.42 -11.34
N ASP A 21 -12.25 0.89 -11.25
CA ASP A 21 -11.67 1.72 -12.30
C ASP A 21 -10.15 1.72 -12.26
N PHE A 22 -9.55 1.77 -11.05
CA PHE A 22 -8.12 1.85 -10.87
C PHE A 22 -7.63 0.87 -9.80
N VAL A 23 -6.48 0.25 -10.07
CA VAL A 23 -5.67 -0.49 -9.10
C VAL A 23 -4.32 0.20 -9.03
N LEU A 24 -3.90 0.58 -7.83
CA LEU A 24 -2.58 1.17 -7.60
C LEU A 24 -1.76 0.26 -6.70
N CYS A 25 -0.53 -0.03 -7.10
CA CYS A 25 0.48 -0.64 -6.24
C CYS A 25 1.47 0.43 -5.79
N THR A 26 1.64 0.60 -4.48
CA THR A 26 2.65 1.53 -3.93
C THR A 26 4.07 1.12 -4.30
N HIS A 27 4.28 -0.19 -4.42
CA HIS A 27 5.51 -0.85 -4.87
C HIS A 27 5.17 -2.31 -5.25
N LEU A 28 6.15 -3.04 -5.80
CA LEU A 28 5.88 -4.34 -6.41
C LEU A 28 6.42 -5.54 -5.60
N HIS A 29 6.41 -5.47 -4.26
CA HIS A 29 6.65 -6.65 -3.45
C HIS A 29 5.46 -7.63 -3.49
N VAL A 30 5.75 -8.89 -3.19
CA VAL A 30 4.83 -10.03 -3.32
C VAL A 30 3.51 -9.86 -2.57
N ASP A 31 3.54 -9.23 -1.42
CA ASP A 31 2.39 -9.00 -0.54
C ASP A 31 1.54 -7.77 -0.93
N HIS A 32 1.99 -6.98 -1.92
CA HIS A 32 1.26 -5.81 -2.43
C HIS A 32 0.65 -6.00 -3.82
N VAL A 33 1.07 -7.03 -4.54
CA VAL A 33 0.61 -7.25 -5.93
C VAL A 33 -0.20 -8.52 -6.13
N GLY A 34 -0.40 -9.33 -5.08
CA GLY A 34 -1.00 -10.66 -5.21
C GLY A 34 -2.40 -10.66 -5.81
N TRP A 35 -3.20 -9.63 -5.57
CA TRP A 35 -4.54 -9.51 -6.13
C TRP A 35 -4.61 -8.73 -7.46
N ASN A 36 -3.48 -8.34 -8.03
CA ASN A 36 -3.46 -7.83 -9.40
C ASN A 36 -4.02 -8.87 -10.38
N THR A 37 -3.73 -10.14 -10.10
CA THR A 37 -4.10 -11.25 -10.97
C THR A 37 -4.78 -12.37 -10.18
N LYS A 38 -5.58 -13.16 -10.90
CA LYS A 38 -6.15 -14.42 -10.43
C LYS A 38 -5.82 -15.55 -11.40
N LEU A 39 -5.71 -16.76 -10.88
CA LEU A 39 -5.46 -17.95 -11.69
C LEU A 39 -6.80 -18.44 -12.29
N LEU A 40 -6.92 -18.42 -13.60
CA LEU A 40 -8.09 -18.92 -14.34
C LEU A 40 -7.62 -19.88 -15.44
N ASP A 41 -8.09 -21.11 -15.37
CA ASP A 41 -7.75 -22.17 -16.32
C ASP A 41 -6.23 -22.34 -16.56
N GLY A 42 -5.46 -22.25 -15.48
CA GLY A 42 -4.00 -22.39 -15.48
C GLY A 42 -3.23 -21.19 -16.00
N ARG A 43 -3.87 -20.03 -16.18
CA ARG A 43 -3.24 -18.77 -16.59
C ARG A 43 -3.55 -17.65 -15.61
N TRP A 44 -2.57 -16.80 -15.35
CA TRP A 44 -2.75 -15.57 -14.61
C TRP A 44 -3.45 -14.54 -15.50
N VAL A 45 -4.56 -14.00 -15.02
CA VAL A 45 -5.35 -12.97 -15.70
C VAL A 45 -5.67 -11.84 -14.74
N PRO A 46 -5.89 -10.60 -15.22
CA PRO A 46 -6.27 -9.48 -14.35
C PRO A 46 -7.47 -9.83 -13.47
N THR A 47 -7.37 -9.54 -12.18
CA THR A 47 -8.49 -9.74 -11.23
C THR A 47 -9.61 -8.75 -11.51
N PHE A 48 -9.28 -7.51 -11.87
CA PHE A 48 -10.18 -6.41 -12.13
C PHE A 48 -10.22 -6.13 -13.63
N PRO A 49 -11.19 -6.71 -14.36
CA PRO A 49 -11.14 -6.78 -15.83
C PRO A 49 -11.27 -5.43 -16.53
N ASN A 50 -11.89 -4.45 -15.86
CA ASN A 50 -12.13 -3.12 -16.42
C ASN A 50 -11.15 -2.07 -15.88
N ALA A 51 -10.37 -2.41 -14.87
CA ALA A 51 -9.46 -1.48 -14.20
C ALA A 51 -8.24 -1.12 -15.05
N LYS A 52 -7.71 0.09 -14.80
CA LYS A 52 -6.34 0.47 -15.15
C LYS A 52 -5.43 0.29 -13.94
N TYR A 53 -4.31 -0.40 -14.16
CA TYR A 53 -3.33 -0.67 -13.13
C TYR A 53 -2.21 0.36 -13.21
N ILE A 54 -2.08 1.15 -12.16
CA ILE A 54 -1.11 2.25 -12.09
C ILE A 54 0.16 1.76 -11.40
N PHE A 55 1.28 1.84 -12.12
CA PHE A 55 2.61 1.53 -11.60
C PHE A 55 3.51 2.76 -11.71
N SER A 56 4.23 3.08 -10.63
CA SER A 56 5.29 4.08 -10.68
C SER A 56 6.39 3.62 -11.65
N ARG A 57 6.90 4.55 -12.47
CA ARG A 57 7.92 4.25 -13.50
C ARG A 57 9.16 3.63 -12.91
N ASN A 58 9.70 4.26 -11.85
CA ASN A 58 10.94 3.79 -11.23
C ASN A 58 10.80 2.38 -10.66
N GLU A 59 9.64 2.06 -10.09
CA GLU A 59 9.35 0.73 -9.55
C GLU A 59 9.18 -0.29 -10.68
N PHE A 60 8.38 0.04 -11.67
CA PHE A 60 8.12 -0.84 -12.81
C PHE A 60 9.40 -1.18 -13.58
N GLU A 61 10.21 -0.18 -13.92
CA GLU A 61 11.46 -0.38 -14.68
C GLU A 61 12.49 -1.18 -13.89
N LEU A 62 12.56 -0.99 -12.56
CA LEU A 62 13.42 -1.78 -11.69
C LEU A 62 13.06 -3.28 -11.75
N TRP A 63 11.77 -3.59 -11.57
CA TRP A 63 11.34 -4.99 -11.53
C TRP A 63 11.38 -5.65 -12.90
N ALA A 64 11.05 -4.92 -13.97
CA ALA A 64 11.22 -5.40 -15.34
C ALA A 64 12.69 -5.74 -15.64
N ALA A 65 13.62 -4.87 -15.26
CA ALA A 65 15.06 -5.10 -15.44
C ALA A 65 15.59 -6.29 -14.63
N ARG A 66 15.08 -6.49 -13.41
CA ARG A 66 15.42 -7.67 -12.58
C ARG A 66 14.91 -8.95 -13.22
N TYR A 67 13.67 -8.95 -13.70
CA TYR A 67 13.09 -10.08 -14.41
C TYR A 67 13.87 -10.44 -15.66
N GLU A 68 14.21 -9.48 -16.51
CA GLU A 68 15.02 -9.66 -17.72
C GLU A 68 16.43 -10.23 -17.43
N LYS A 69 17.02 -9.87 -16.30
CA LYS A 69 18.32 -10.42 -15.85
C LYS A 69 18.22 -11.83 -15.27
N GLY A 70 17.02 -12.37 -15.10
CA GLY A 70 16.81 -13.67 -14.50
C GLY A 70 17.15 -13.71 -13.01
N GLU A 71 16.98 -12.61 -12.28
CA GLU A 71 17.13 -12.59 -10.82
C GLU A 71 16.07 -13.50 -10.18
N THR A 72 16.51 -14.44 -9.33
CA THR A 72 15.69 -15.62 -8.99
C THR A 72 14.99 -15.56 -7.65
N VAL A 73 15.14 -14.53 -6.83
CA VAL A 73 14.50 -14.48 -5.50
C VAL A 73 14.19 -13.04 -5.09
N PRO A 74 12.96 -12.78 -4.71
CA PRO A 74 11.65 -13.39 -4.97
C PRO A 74 11.04 -12.97 -6.33
N VAL A 75 11.86 -12.39 -7.16
CA VAL A 75 11.53 -11.50 -8.28
C VAL A 75 10.82 -12.17 -9.47
N PRO A 76 11.20 -13.38 -9.96
CA PRO A 76 10.60 -13.87 -11.20
C PRO A 76 9.10 -14.11 -11.07
N LEU A 77 8.68 -14.77 -9.99
CA LEU A 77 7.28 -15.13 -9.77
C LEU A 77 6.38 -13.90 -9.62
N VAL A 78 6.82 -12.90 -8.87
CA VAL A 78 6.02 -11.69 -8.63
C VAL A 78 5.76 -10.92 -9.92
N TYR A 79 6.80 -10.66 -10.71
CA TYR A 79 6.64 -9.93 -11.96
C TYR A 79 5.89 -10.76 -13.00
N GLU A 80 6.25 -12.04 -13.14
CA GLU A 80 5.66 -12.97 -14.10
C GLU A 80 4.18 -13.25 -13.82
N ASP A 81 3.82 -13.45 -12.55
CA ASP A 81 2.45 -13.82 -12.16
C ASP A 81 1.53 -12.61 -11.96
N SER A 82 2.05 -11.48 -11.47
CA SER A 82 1.23 -10.39 -10.94
C SER A 82 1.38 -9.06 -11.69
N VAL A 83 2.38 -8.89 -12.54
CA VAL A 83 2.63 -7.65 -13.28
C VAL A 83 2.57 -7.87 -14.79
N LEU A 84 3.32 -8.84 -15.29
CA LEU A 84 3.39 -9.14 -16.74
C LEU A 84 2.00 -9.40 -17.36
N PRO A 85 1.09 -10.18 -16.74
CA PRO A 85 -0.25 -10.40 -17.31
C PRO A 85 -1.09 -9.12 -17.42
N ILE A 86 -0.86 -8.15 -16.54
CA ILE A 86 -1.51 -6.83 -16.60
C ILE A 86 -0.99 -6.02 -17.80
N VAL A 87 0.32 -6.09 -18.05
CA VAL A 87 0.96 -5.45 -19.23
C VAL A 87 0.44 -6.09 -20.52
N GLU A 88 0.42 -7.42 -20.60
CA GLU A 88 -0.07 -8.18 -21.75
C GLU A 88 -1.55 -7.93 -22.04
N ALA A 89 -2.36 -7.71 -21.00
CA ALA A 89 -3.77 -7.34 -21.13
C ALA A 89 -3.97 -5.87 -21.58
N GLY A 90 -2.91 -5.06 -21.67
CA GLY A 90 -3.02 -3.63 -22.03
C GLY A 90 -3.69 -2.77 -20.95
N GLN A 91 -3.69 -3.23 -19.71
CA GLN A 91 -4.31 -2.53 -18.58
C GLN A 91 -3.31 -1.73 -17.75
N ALA A 92 -1.99 -1.92 -17.93
CA ALA A 92 -0.96 -1.18 -17.21
C ALA A 92 -0.86 0.28 -17.68
N ILE A 93 -0.77 1.20 -16.72
CA ILE A 93 -0.42 2.61 -16.91
C ILE A 93 0.86 2.89 -16.12
N ILE A 94 1.96 3.19 -16.83
CA ILE A 94 3.23 3.55 -16.21
C ILE A 94 3.29 5.07 -16.09
N VAL A 95 3.41 5.56 -14.85
CA VAL A 95 3.32 6.98 -14.52
C VAL A 95 4.56 7.47 -13.79
N GLU A 96 4.78 8.78 -13.78
CA GLU A 96 5.81 9.40 -12.94
C GLU A 96 5.42 9.28 -11.45
N ASP A 97 6.42 9.23 -10.56
CA ASP A 97 6.21 9.03 -9.10
C ASP A 97 5.44 10.18 -8.43
N THR A 98 5.18 11.27 -9.15
CA THR A 98 4.40 12.43 -8.70
C THR A 98 3.10 12.59 -9.49
N HIS A 99 2.62 11.51 -10.12
CA HIS A 99 1.44 11.53 -10.98
C HIS A 99 0.18 11.94 -10.23
N GLN A 100 -0.60 12.83 -10.88
CA GLN A 100 -1.96 13.19 -10.47
C GLN A 100 -2.95 12.23 -11.16
N ILE A 101 -3.68 11.45 -10.37
CA ILE A 101 -4.69 10.51 -10.90
C ILE A 101 -5.98 11.30 -11.22
N ASP A 102 -6.42 12.13 -10.27
CA ASP A 102 -7.52 13.08 -10.43
C ASP A 102 -7.36 14.26 -9.46
N ASP A 103 -8.38 15.13 -9.33
CA ASP A 103 -8.33 16.32 -8.46
C ASP A 103 -8.20 15.98 -6.96
N GLY A 104 -8.52 14.75 -6.55
CA GLY A 104 -8.46 14.28 -5.16
C GLY A 104 -7.42 13.20 -4.91
N MET A 105 -6.73 12.68 -5.94
CA MET A 105 -5.81 11.55 -5.81
C MET A 105 -4.48 11.82 -6.52
N TRP A 106 -3.36 11.74 -5.79
CA TRP A 106 -2.01 11.91 -6.38
C TRP A 106 -0.96 11.07 -5.68
N LEU A 107 0.10 10.77 -6.43
CA LEU A 107 1.25 10.03 -5.93
C LEU A 107 2.30 10.96 -5.34
N GLU A 108 3.02 10.45 -4.35
CA GLU A 108 4.17 11.09 -3.74
C GLU A 108 5.30 10.08 -3.58
N PRO A 109 6.53 10.37 -4.08
CA PRO A 109 7.64 9.45 -3.96
C PRO A 109 8.09 9.28 -2.51
N ALA A 110 8.32 8.02 -2.12
CA ALA A 110 8.83 7.65 -0.81
C ALA A 110 9.88 6.53 -0.92
N PRO A 111 10.99 6.79 -1.63
CA PRO A 111 11.99 5.76 -1.90
C PRO A 111 12.70 5.28 -0.62
N GLY A 112 13.23 4.06 -0.69
CA GLY A 112 14.05 3.46 0.37
C GLY A 112 13.62 2.05 0.74
N HIS A 113 12.33 1.78 0.94
CA HIS A 113 11.82 0.41 1.05
C HIS A 113 12.05 -0.33 -0.27
N THR A 114 11.61 0.27 -1.36
CA THR A 114 12.10 0.04 -2.72
C THR A 114 12.48 1.38 -3.36
N PRO A 115 13.30 1.41 -4.42
CA PRO A 115 13.70 2.66 -5.07
C PRO A 115 12.55 3.45 -5.69
N GLY A 116 11.52 2.78 -6.18
CA GLY A 116 10.36 3.40 -6.84
C GLY A 116 9.10 3.44 -5.98
N HIS A 117 9.21 3.20 -4.67
CA HIS A 117 8.07 3.24 -3.76
C HIS A 117 7.38 4.61 -3.77
N VAL A 118 6.04 4.58 -3.87
CA VAL A 118 5.18 5.77 -3.81
C VAL A 118 4.12 5.63 -2.72
N MET A 119 3.66 6.76 -2.21
CA MET A 119 2.47 6.88 -1.36
C MET A 119 1.32 7.42 -2.18
N LEU A 120 0.08 7.09 -1.81
CA LEU A 120 -1.13 7.68 -2.39
C LEU A 120 -1.74 8.68 -1.40
N ASN A 121 -1.82 9.93 -1.84
CA ASN A 121 -2.56 10.96 -1.13
C ASN A 121 -4.00 11.01 -1.64
N LEU A 122 -4.95 11.13 -0.71
CA LEU A 122 -6.37 11.28 -0.97
C LEU A 122 -6.87 12.57 -0.33
N LYS A 123 -7.75 13.27 -1.05
CA LYS A 123 -8.44 14.47 -0.55
C LYS A 123 -9.89 14.50 -1.03
N SER A 124 -10.80 14.75 -0.10
CA SER A 124 -12.22 14.96 -0.38
C SER A 124 -12.76 16.07 0.52
N GLY A 125 -13.04 17.23 -0.08
CA GLY A 125 -13.36 18.44 0.70
C GLY A 125 -12.20 18.84 1.62
N GLU A 126 -12.47 18.88 2.92
CA GLU A 126 -11.47 19.19 3.95
C GLU A 126 -10.78 17.93 4.53
N GLU A 127 -11.27 16.74 4.18
CA GLU A 127 -10.72 15.48 4.66
C GLU A 127 -9.55 15.03 3.80
N THR A 128 -8.51 14.52 4.46
CA THR A 128 -7.31 14.00 3.80
C THR A 128 -6.90 12.64 4.36
N ALA A 129 -6.40 11.78 3.49
CA ALA A 129 -5.80 10.50 3.91
C ALA A 129 -4.51 10.24 3.11
N LEU A 130 -3.64 9.44 3.72
CA LEU A 130 -2.37 9.03 3.14
C LEU A 130 -2.23 7.50 3.26
N MET A 131 -2.28 6.80 2.13
CA MET A 131 -1.92 5.39 2.08
C MET A 131 -0.41 5.30 1.91
N SER A 132 0.27 4.94 3.01
CA SER A 132 1.73 5.02 3.08
C SER A 132 2.45 3.82 2.47
N GLY A 133 1.74 2.75 2.13
CA GLY A 133 2.40 1.49 1.79
C GLY A 133 3.41 1.11 2.87
N ASP A 134 4.62 0.77 2.47
CA ASP A 134 5.69 0.24 3.30
C ASP A 134 6.72 1.28 3.78
N VAL A 135 6.36 2.55 3.73
CA VAL A 135 7.16 3.59 4.39
C VAL A 135 7.28 3.33 5.88
N ILE A 136 6.24 2.77 6.48
CA ILE A 136 6.19 2.38 7.89
C ILE A 136 5.54 0.99 8.05
N HIS A 137 6.20 0.08 8.78
CA HIS A 137 5.75 -1.29 8.99
C HIS A 137 5.26 -1.58 10.41
N HIS A 138 5.77 -0.85 11.38
CA HIS A 138 5.52 -1.17 12.78
C HIS A 138 5.36 0.11 13.62
N PRO A 139 4.46 0.15 14.62
CA PRO A 139 4.27 1.30 15.49
C PRO A 139 5.54 1.80 16.20
N LEU A 140 6.54 0.95 16.44
CA LEU A 140 7.83 1.38 16.98
C LEU A 140 8.54 2.40 16.09
N GLN A 141 8.30 2.40 14.78
CA GLN A 141 8.89 3.37 13.85
C GLN A 141 8.26 4.77 13.96
N LEU A 142 7.16 4.92 14.67
CA LEU A 142 6.65 6.23 15.09
C LEU A 142 7.57 6.85 16.15
N ILE A 143 8.02 6.04 17.09
CA ILE A 143 8.90 6.47 18.20
C ILE A 143 10.35 6.57 17.72
N ARG A 144 10.76 5.69 16.83
CA ARG A 144 12.12 5.55 16.27
C ARG A 144 12.05 5.54 14.74
N PRO A 145 11.80 6.68 14.09
CA PRO A 145 11.66 6.75 12.64
C PRO A 145 12.93 6.30 11.89
N GLU A 146 14.08 6.39 12.54
CA GLU A 146 15.38 5.94 12.01
C GLU A 146 15.54 4.41 11.93
N TRP A 147 14.66 3.64 12.57
CA TRP A 147 14.74 2.19 12.55
C TRP A 147 14.14 1.63 11.25
N SER A 148 14.93 0.79 10.59
CA SER A 148 14.52 0.11 9.36
C SER A 148 14.84 -1.38 9.42
N SER A 149 14.01 -2.20 8.77
CA SER A 149 14.26 -3.62 8.59
C SER A 149 15.42 -3.85 7.61
N ARG A 150 16.12 -4.97 7.75
CA ARG A 150 17.13 -5.42 6.75
C ARG A 150 16.52 -5.82 5.41
N ALA A 151 15.20 -5.98 5.35
CA ALA A 151 14.48 -6.26 4.12
C ALA A 151 14.30 -5.03 3.21
N PHE A 152 14.66 -3.82 3.69
CA PHE A 152 14.59 -2.60 2.91
C PHE A 152 15.84 -2.47 2.03
N GLU A 153 15.66 -2.03 0.79
CA GLU A 153 16.77 -1.91 -0.15
C GLU A 153 17.77 -0.81 0.26
N ASP A 154 17.25 0.33 0.74
CA ASP A 154 18.05 1.40 1.34
C ASP A 154 17.44 1.79 2.70
N THR A 155 18.03 1.28 3.77
CA THR A 155 17.56 1.51 5.13
C THR A 155 17.67 2.98 5.58
N HIS A 156 18.69 3.69 5.11
CA HIS A 156 18.88 5.10 5.41
C HIS A 156 17.84 5.97 4.69
N LEU A 157 17.69 5.77 3.38
CA LEU A 157 16.71 6.52 2.58
C LEU A 157 15.29 6.24 3.04
N SER A 158 14.97 4.99 3.41
CA SER A 158 13.68 4.62 4.01
C SER A 158 13.41 5.38 5.32
N ALA A 159 14.40 5.52 6.17
CA ALA A 159 14.28 6.31 7.40
C ALA A 159 14.02 7.79 7.10
N VAL A 160 14.70 8.35 6.09
CA VAL A 160 14.49 9.74 5.63
C VAL A 160 13.07 9.93 5.10
N SER A 161 12.60 9.04 4.22
CA SER A 161 11.24 9.09 3.65
C SER A 161 10.18 8.99 4.74
N ARG A 162 10.35 8.07 5.69
CA ARG A 162 9.47 7.89 6.84
C ARG A 162 9.43 9.13 7.74
N THR A 163 10.58 9.68 8.08
CA THR A 163 10.65 10.87 8.93
C THR A 163 9.92 12.04 8.28
N LYS A 164 10.19 12.31 7.00
CA LYS A 164 9.50 13.37 6.23
C LYS A 164 7.99 13.16 6.19
N MET A 165 7.54 11.93 5.95
CA MET A 165 6.11 11.58 5.97
C MET A 165 5.49 11.88 7.33
N LEU A 166 6.10 11.41 8.41
CA LEU A 166 5.58 11.59 9.77
C LEU A 166 5.55 13.07 10.18
N GLU A 167 6.61 13.83 9.90
CA GLU A 167 6.65 15.28 10.15
C GLU A 167 5.56 16.04 9.39
N ARG A 168 5.28 15.63 8.15
CA ARG A 168 4.26 16.27 7.31
C ARG A 168 2.84 16.03 7.82
N VAL A 169 2.55 14.82 8.29
CA VAL A 169 1.18 14.44 8.69
C VAL A 169 0.91 14.65 10.19
N ALA A 170 1.94 14.85 11.00
CA ALA A 170 1.79 15.05 12.43
C ALA A 170 0.95 16.30 12.73
N ASP A 171 0.04 16.17 13.71
CA ASP A 171 -0.85 17.23 14.20
C ASP A 171 -1.77 17.82 13.11
N THR A 172 -1.98 17.08 12.03
CA THR A 172 -2.93 17.43 10.96
C THR A 172 -4.18 16.55 10.99
N ASN A 173 -5.16 16.86 10.15
CA ASN A 173 -6.35 16.02 9.92
C ASN A 173 -6.07 14.82 9.03
N THR A 174 -4.84 14.62 8.55
CA THR A 174 -4.53 13.54 7.62
C THR A 174 -4.65 12.19 8.32
N LEU A 175 -5.51 11.34 7.80
CA LEU A 175 -5.63 9.95 8.23
C LEU A 175 -4.50 9.14 7.61
N LEU A 176 -3.59 8.62 8.42
CA LEU A 176 -2.54 7.72 7.95
C LEU A 176 -3.06 6.28 7.87
N CYS A 177 -2.88 5.64 6.71
CA CYS A 177 -3.31 4.28 6.40
C CYS A 177 -2.08 3.41 6.06
N PRO A 178 -1.35 2.87 7.04
CA PRO A 178 -0.20 2.00 6.81
C PRO A 178 -0.64 0.58 6.45
N ALA A 179 0.16 -0.11 5.61
CA ALA A 179 -0.16 -1.44 5.13
C ALA A 179 -0.02 -2.54 6.20
N HIS A 180 0.99 -2.42 7.09
CA HIS A 180 1.38 -3.50 8.00
C HIS A 180 0.99 -3.31 9.47
N PHE A 181 0.19 -2.30 9.80
CA PHE A 181 -0.30 -2.17 11.17
C PHE A 181 -1.43 -3.17 11.44
N GLY A 182 -1.48 -3.68 12.68
CA GLY A 182 -2.61 -4.49 13.12
C GLY A 182 -3.92 -3.68 13.18
N SER A 183 -5.06 -4.36 13.08
CA SER A 183 -6.38 -3.72 13.17
C SER A 183 -6.64 -3.18 14.59
N PRO A 184 -7.26 -1.97 14.72
CA PRO A 184 -7.58 -1.03 13.65
C PRO A 184 -6.30 -0.39 13.08
N THR A 185 -6.22 -0.30 11.73
CA THR A 185 -4.99 0.09 11.04
C THR A 185 -4.78 1.59 10.96
N MET A 186 -5.88 2.33 10.78
CA MET A 186 -5.87 3.75 10.45
C MET A 186 -5.87 4.65 11.68
N GLY A 187 -5.20 5.79 11.57
CA GLY A 187 -5.15 6.76 12.66
C GLY A 187 -4.45 8.06 12.28
N HIS A 188 -4.41 8.98 13.24
CA HIS A 188 -3.73 10.26 13.11
C HIS A 188 -2.38 10.23 13.83
N VAL A 189 -1.38 10.83 13.20
CA VAL A 189 -0.06 11.02 13.80
C VAL A 189 -0.08 12.27 14.68
N ILE A 190 0.48 12.16 15.88
CA ILE A 190 0.57 13.25 16.86
C ILE A 190 2.04 13.40 17.24
N SER A 191 2.55 14.65 17.25
CA SER A 191 3.87 14.97 17.73
C SER A 191 4.01 14.67 19.22
N HIS A 192 5.18 14.21 19.64
CA HIS A 192 5.49 14.02 21.06
C HIS A 192 6.72 14.83 21.46
N ALA A 193 6.64 15.51 22.60
CA ALA A 193 7.63 16.50 23.01
C ALA A 193 9.06 15.93 23.21
N THR A 194 9.21 14.64 23.51
CA THR A 194 10.50 14.04 23.86
C THR A 194 10.88 12.81 23.05
N GLU A 195 9.93 12.16 22.37
CA GLU A 195 10.16 10.85 21.71
C GLU A 195 9.32 10.68 20.45
N GLY A 196 9.80 11.14 19.30
CA GLY A 196 9.20 10.88 17.99
C GLY A 196 7.71 11.25 17.91
N PHE A 197 6.88 10.31 17.49
CA PHE A 197 5.46 10.50 17.24
C PHE A 197 4.61 9.49 18.02
N ARG A 198 3.32 9.80 18.16
CA ARG A 198 2.28 8.89 18.69
C ARG A 198 1.23 8.65 17.61
N TYR A 199 0.47 7.59 17.77
CA TYR A 199 -0.59 7.21 16.86
C TYR A 199 -1.91 7.17 17.60
N ARG A 200 -2.85 8.01 17.19
CA ARG A 200 -4.21 7.99 17.68
C ARG A 200 -5.08 7.25 16.66
N LEU A 201 -5.43 6.01 16.99
CA LEU A 201 -6.33 5.20 16.20
C LEU A 201 -7.68 5.90 16.06
N ILE A 202 -8.33 5.73 14.91
CA ILE A 202 -9.75 6.09 14.78
C ILE A 202 -10.58 4.93 15.31
N ASP A 203 -11.65 5.27 16.05
CA ASP A 203 -12.67 4.29 16.40
C ASP A 203 -13.42 3.94 15.12
N CYS A 204 -13.15 2.76 14.57
CA CYS A 204 -13.88 2.26 13.42
C CYS A 204 -15.26 1.80 13.88
N LEU A 205 -16.27 2.67 13.82
CA LEU A 205 -17.65 2.40 14.24
C LEU A 205 -18.29 1.19 13.52
N LEU A 206 -17.70 0.72 12.43
CA LEU A 206 -18.15 -0.49 11.72
C LEU A 206 -17.71 -1.80 12.39
N TYR A 207 -16.72 -1.76 13.31
CA TYR A 207 -16.21 -2.95 13.98
C TYR A 207 -16.68 -3.10 15.44
N THR A 208 -17.34 -2.09 16.00
CA THR A 208 -17.72 -2.08 17.42
C THR A 208 -19.06 -2.74 17.73
N SER A 209 -19.86 -3.13 16.74
CA SER A 209 -21.16 -3.78 17.01
C SER A 209 -21.04 -5.27 17.37
N ASP A 210 -20.00 -5.98 16.92
CA ASP A 210 -19.87 -7.41 17.14
C ASP A 210 -18.83 -7.81 18.22
N ALA A 211 -17.87 -6.93 18.54
CA ALA A 211 -16.85 -7.24 19.56
C ALA A 211 -17.30 -6.97 21.00
N ALA A 212 -18.42 -6.28 21.18
CA ALA A 212 -18.92 -5.95 22.53
C ALA A 212 -19.80 -7.04 23.16
N ASP A 213 -20.18 -8.08 22.42
CA ASP A 213 -21.11 -9.11 22.91
C ASP A 213 -20.44 -10.46 23.28
N GLU A 214 -19.15 -10.60 23.05
CA GLU A 214 -18.38 -11.70 23.63
C GLU A 214 -17.82 -11.30 25.00
N GLY A 215 -18.73 -11.23 25.96
CA GLY A 215 -18.39 -11.02 27.36
C GLY A 215 -17.45 -12.11 27.85
N VAL A 216 -16.21 -11.73 28.12
CA VAL A 216 -15.31 -12.52 28.95
C VAL A 216 -15.96 -12.64 30.32
N ARG A 217 -16.61 -13.78 30.57
CA ARG A 217 -16.97 -14.20 31.93
C ARG A 217 -15.69 -14.81 32.52
N VAL A 218 -15.15 -14.14 33.52
CA VAL A 218 -14.18 -14.68 34.47
C VAL A 218 -14.88 -15.73 35.35
#